data_4977be041d3822d4b6e673ec94a7a243
#
_entry.id   4977be041d3822d4b6e673ec94a7a243
#
_cell.length_a   1.000
_cell.length_b   1.000
_cell.length_c   1.000
_cell.angle_alpha   90.00
_cell.angle_beta   90.00
_cell.angle_gamma   90.00
#
_symmetry.space_group_name_H-M   'P 1'
#
loop_
_entity.id
_entity.type
_entity.pdbx_description
1 polymer ?
#
loop_
_entity_poly.entity_id
_entity_poly.type
_entity_poly.pdbx_seq_one_letter_code
_entity_poly.pdbx_strand_id
1 'polypeptide(L)'
;TAEPEAPQSVPEETIETGGAPREILYPEADTIQETISPDLLADPQALLNRFFVVDPNTSVLPGEIDGSTLLGKDLTLPENAEGPQILIYHTHSQETFADSRPGERADTVIGLGDDLQELLEKQYGYEVLHITEAFDMKEGCLERSRAYNYAEPVIAAALEEHPSIQVVIDLHR
;
A
#
# COMPACT_ATOMS: atom_id res chain seq x y z
N THR A 1 -59.76 -10.61 -18.31
CA THR A 1 -58.93 -9.56 -17.72
C THR A 1 -58.31 -10.12 -16.45
N ALA A 2 -57.07 -10.59 -16.56
CA ALA A 2 -56.28 -11.05 -15.43
C ALA A 2 -55.52 -9.83 -14.85
N GLU A 3 -55.65 -9.61 -13.54
CA GLU A 3 -54.86 -8.65 -12.78
C GLU A 3 -53.42 -9.14 -12.70
N PRO A 4 -52.41 -8.24 -12.76
CA PRO A 4 -51.02 -8.64 -12.55
C PRO A 4 -50.74 -8.86 -11.06
N GLU A 5 -50.22 -10.05 -10.73
CA GLU A 5 -49.69 -10.36 -9.39
C GLU A 5 -48.56 -9.41 -8.99
N ALA A 6 -48.64 -8.91 -7.76
CA ALA A 6 -47.59 -8.07 -7.15
C ALA A 6 -46.31 -8.90 -6.94
N PRO A 7 -45.12 -8.30 -7.08
CA PRO A 7 -43.87 -9.03 -6.84
C PRO A 7 -43.72 -9.38 -5.36
N GLN A 8 -43.41 -10.67 -5.12
CA GLN A 8 -43.11 -11.19 -3.79
C GLN A 8 -41.81 -10.56 -3.27
N SER A 9 -41.90 -9.99 -2.07
CA SER A 9 -40.75 -9.47 -1.33
C SER A 9 -39.73 -10.57 -1.02
N VAL A 10 -38.52 -10.42 -1.50
CA VAL A 10 -37.36 -11.24 -1.11
C VAL A 10 -37.03 -10.90 0.35
N PRO A 11 -36.73 -11.88 1.23
CA PRO A 11 -36.34 -11.59 2.60
C PRO A 11 -35.02 -10.81 2.60
N GLU A 12 -35.00 -9.70 3.31
CA GLU A 12 -33.82 -8.95 3.66
C GLU A 12 -32.95 -9.83 4.57
N GLU A 13 -31.91 -10.45 4.03
CA GLU A 13 -30.86 -11.06 4.85
C GLU A 13 -30.11 -9.94 5.56
N THR A 14 -30.32 -9.83 6.85
CA THR A 14 -29.53 -9.00 7.75
C THR A 14 -28.10 -9.54 7.77
N ILE A 15 -27.19 -8.85 7.10
CA ILE A 15 -25.76 -9.10 7.25
C ILE A 15 -25.38 -8.63 8.65
N GLU A 16 -25.15 -9.57 9.56
CA GLU A 16 -24.56 -9.27 10.87
C GLU A 16 -23.11 -8.79 10.65
N THR A 17 -22.91 -7.47 10.66
CA THR A 17 -21.61 -6.84 10.78
C THR A 17 -21.15 -6.92 12.22
N GLY A 18 -20.62 -8.04 12.62
CA GLY A 18 -20.15 -8.32 13.99
C GLY A 18 -19.21 -9.50 14.03
N GLY A 19 -18.30 -9.63 13.05
CA GLY A 19 -17.17 -10.53 13.17
C GLY A 19 -16.13 -9.91 14.09
N ALA A 20 -15.77 -10.63 15.18
CA ALA A 20 -14.55 -10.32 15.93
C ALA A 20 -13.35 -10.20 14.95
N PRO A 21 -12.35 -9.35 15.26
CA PRO A 21 -11.17 -9.22 14.42
C PRO A 21 -10.67 -10.63 14.08
N ARG A 22 -10.60 -10.98 12.81
CA ARG A 22 -9.97 -12.22 12.37
C ARG A 22 -8.52 -12.12 12.82
N GLU A 23 -8.16 -12.97 13.80
CA GLU A 23 -6.77 -13.21 14.11
C GLU A 23 -6.11 -13.65 12.81
N ILE A 24 -5.29 -12.79 12.22
CA ILE A 24 -4.49 -13.15 11.05
C ILE A 24 -3.45 -14.13 11.60
N LEU A 25 -3.76 -15.42 11.52
CA LEU A 25 -2.76 -16.47 11.71
C LEU A 25 -1.76 -16.31 10.55
N TYR A 26 -0.69 -15.55 10.82
CA TYR A 26 0.50 -15.69 10.00
C TYR A 26 0.90 -17.16 10.12
N PRO A 27 1.08 -17.91 9.01
CA PRO A 27 1.67 -19.23 9.11
C PRO A 27 2.94 -19.05 9.91
N GLU A 28 3.11 -19.87 10.97
CA GLU A 28 4.40 -19.91 11.69
C GLU A 28 5.46 -19.98 10.60
N ALA A 29 6.28 -18.93 10.52
CA ALA A 29 7.34 -18.90 9.54
C ALA A 29 8.16 -20.16 9.82
N ASP A 30 8.04 -21.15 8.94
CA ASP A 30 8.98 -22.24 8.90
C ASP A 30 10.32 -21.57 8.97
N THR A 31 10.99 -21.72 10.08
CA THR A 31 12.22 -21.00 10.40
C THR A 31 13.12 -21.19 9.20
N ILE A 32 13.27 -20.16 8.37
CA ILE A 32 14.23 -20.14 7.28
C ILE A 32 15.58 -20.24 7.96
N GLN A 33 16.06 -21.46 8.09
CA GLN A 33 17.37 -21.75 8.71
C GLN A 33 18.52 -21.52 7.72
N GLU A 34 18.29 -20.73 6.67
CA GLU A 34 19.35 -20.35 5.79
C GLU A 34 20.09 -19.15 6.39
N THR A 35 21.22 -19.44 7.01
CA THR A 35 22.12 -18.38 7.48
C THR A 35 22.76 -17.73 6.27
N ILE A 36 22.41 -16.48 6.00
CA ILE A 36 23.06 -15.69 4.96
C ILE A 36 24.49 -15.39 5.40
N SER A 37 25.47 -15.83 4.60
CA SER A 37 26.87 -15.62 4.96
C SER A 37 27.28 -14.15 4.80
N PRO A 38 28.20 -13.65 5.63
CA PRO A 38 28.78 -12.31 5.44
C PRO A 38 29.41 -12.10 4.06
N ASP A 39 29.98 -13.15 3.46
CA ASP A 39 30.58 -13.10 2.13
C ASP A 39 29.52 -12.83 1.05
N LEU A 40 28.31 -13.40 1.18
CA LEU A 40 27.18 -13.11 0.28
C LEU A 40 26.73 -11.65 0.41
N LEU A 41 26.74 -11.09 1.61
CA LEU A 41 26.34 -9.71 1.87
C LEU A 41 27.38 -8.71 1.34
N ALA A 42 28.65 -9.11 1.30
CA ALA A 42 29.75 -8.26 0.79
C ALA A 42 29.87 -8.29 -0.75
N ASP A 43 29.23 -9.24 -1.44
CA ASP A 43 29.26 -9.34 -2.89
C ASP A 43 27.96 -8.76 -3.50
N PRO A 44 28.01 -7.56 -4.13
CA PRO A 44 26.84 -6.92 -4.71
C PRO A 44 26.17 -7.76 -5.80
N GLN A 45 26.97 -8.51 -6.60
CA GLN A 45 26.42 -9.35 -7.67
C GLN A 45 25.68 -10.57 -7.11
N ALA A 46 26.20 -11.16 -6.02
CA ALA A 46 25.54 -12.26 -5.32
C ALA A 46 24.22 -11.79 -4.67
N LEU A 47 24.22 -10.59 -4.06
CA LEU A 47 23.00 -9.96 -3.55
C LEU A 47 21.94 -9.74 -4.63
N LEU A 48 22.34 -9.14 -5.76
CA LEU A 48 21.44 -8.89 -6.89
C LEU A 48 20.82 -10.20 -7.38
N ASN A 49 21.65 -11.20 -7.63
CA ASN A 49 21.18 -12.50 -8.17
C ASN A 49 20.28 -13.25 -7.18
N ARG A 50 20.46 -13.06 -5.88
CA ARG A 50 19.74 -13.80 -4.85
C ARG A 50 18.44 -13.13 -4.42
N PHE A 51 18.42 -11.80 -4.31
CA PHE A 51 17.33 -11.06 -3.62
C PHE A 51 16.59 -10.07 -4.51
N PHE A 52 17.09 -9.77 -5.71
CA PHE A 52 16.50 -8.75 -6.57
C PHE A 52 16.06 -9.32 -7.92
N VAL A 53 14.98 -8.77 -8.43
CA VAL A 53 14.60 -8.90 -9.85
C VAL A 53 14.88 -7.55 -10.49
N VAL A 54 15.91 -7.52 -11.35
CA VAL A 54 16.36 -6.28 -12.00
C VAL A 54 15.77 -6.19 -13.40
N ASP A 55 15.09 -5.08 -13.71
CA ASP A 55 14.59 -4.83 -15.07
C ASP A 55 15.77 -4.77 -16.06
N PRO A 56 15.65 -5.35 -17.28
CA PRO A 56 16.73 -5.38 -18.27
C PRO A 56 17.25 -4.00 -18.70
N ASN A 57 16.46 -2.95 -18.51
CA ASN A 57 16.84 -1.57 -18.85
C ASN A 57 17.41 -0.79 -17.66
N THR A 58 17.51 -1.44 -16.50
CA THR A 58 18.05 -0.86 -15.27
C THR A 58 19.43 -1.41 -15.00
N SER A 59 20.34 -0.57 -14.53
CA SER A 59 21.66 -0.97 -14.06
C SER A 59 21.90 -0.51 -12.65
N VAL A 60 22.59 -1.32 -11.87
CA VAL A 60 23.03 -0.99 -10.51
C VAL A 60 24.50 -0.59 -10.59
N LEU A 61 24.81 0.60 -10.11
CA LEU A 61 26.20 1.09 -10.09
C LEU A 61 26.98 0.48 -8.90
N PRO A 62 28.31 0.36 -9.01
CA PRO A 62 29.13 -0.09 -7.90
C PRO A 62 28.94 0.78 -6.65
N GLY A 63 28.60 0.15 -5.53
CA GLY A 63 28.37 0.82 -4.25
C GLY A 63 26.93 1.28 -3.98
N GLU A 64 26.00 1.14 -4.93
CA GLU A 64 24.58 1.42 -4.69
C GLU A 64 23.91 0.35 -3.83
N ILE A 65 24.39 -0.90 -3.90
CA ILE A 65 23.93 -1.99 -3.07
C ILE A 65 25.09 -2.54 -2.25
N ASP A 66 24.98 -2.43 -0.94
CA ASP A 66 25.86 -3.03 0.05
C ASP A 66 25.04 -3.67 1.16
N GLY A 67 25.14 -4.98 1.30
CA GLY A 67 24.30 -5.74 2.23
C GLY A 67 24.51 -5.38 3.68
N SER A 68 25.75 -5.04 4.06
CA SER A 68 26.08 -4.66 5.44
C SER A 68 25.45 -3.31 5.79
N THR A 69 25.52 -2.34 4.87
CA THR A 69 24.89 -1.03 5.02
C THR A 69 23.37 -1.16 5.10
N LEU A 70 22.75 -1.96 4.21
CA LEU A 70 21.31 -2.16 4.20
C LEU A 70 20.80 -2.80 5.49
N LEU A 71 21.47 -3.84 5.98
CA LEU A 71 21.08 -4.53 7.22
C LEU A 71 21.44 -3.75 8.49
N GLY A 72 22.46 -2.90 8.42
CA GLY A 72 22.86 -2.05 9.54
C GLY A 72 22.03 -0.79 9.71
N LYS A 73 21.18 -0.46 8.75
CA LYS A 73 20.35 0.74 8.81
C LYS A 73 19.22 0.56 9.83
N ASP A 74 19.15 1.49 10.78
CA ASP A 74 17.99 1.58 11.67
C ASP A 74 16.78 2.13 10.88
N LEU A 75 15.75 1.29 10.76
CA LEU A 75 14.50 1.61 10.09
C LEU A 75 13.34 1.81 11.09
N THR A 76 13.65 1.94 12.36
CA THR A 76 12.66 2.19 13.41
C THR A 76 12.06 3.59 13.23
N LEU A 77 10.74 3.65 13.17
CA LEU A 77 10.05 4.94 13.17
C LEU A 77 10.08 5.56 14.58
N PRO A 78 10.27 6.89 14.71
CA PRO A 78 10.26 7.54 16.01
C PRO A 78 8.85 7.48 16.63
N GLU A 79 8.76 7.08 17.90
CA GLU A 79 7.48 6.92 18.61
C GLU A 79 6.72 8.26 18.83
N ASN A 80 7.41 9.39 18.83
CA ASN A 80 6.83 10.70 19.16
C ASN A 80 7.23 11.75 18.10
N ALA A 81 7.03 11.44 16.83
CA ALA A 81 7.25 12.43 15.77
C ALA A 81 6.16 13.53 15.83
N GLU A 82 6.57 14.78 15.60
CA GLU A 82 5.60 15.86 15.38
C GLU A 82 5.16 15.82 13.90
N GLY A 83 3.95 15.35 13.64
CA GLY A 83 3.35 15.20 12.32
C GLY A 83 3.43 13.78 11.75
N PRO A 84 2.88 13.57 10.53
CA PRO A 84 2.72 12.24 9.95
C PRO A 84 4.06 11.57 9.68
N GLN A 85 4.19 10.30 10.06
CA GLN A 85 5.35 9.46 9.80
C GLN A 85 5.19 8.63 8.53
N ILE A 86 3.95 8.39 8.12
CA ILE A 86 3.60 7.54 6.98
C ILE A 86 2.73 8.34 6.02
N LEU A 87 3.06 8.26 4.73
CA LEU A 87 2.23 8.79 3.66
C LEU A 87 1.68 7.62 2.84
N ILE A 88 0.35 7.60 2.63
CA ILE A 88 -0.33 6.67 1.74
C ILE A 88 -0.89 7.47 0.56
N TYR A 89 -0.72 6.98 -0.64
CA TYR A 89 -1.34 7.54 -1.84
C TYR A 89 -1.64 6.44 -2.87
N HIS A 90 -2.28 6.79 -3.97
CA HIS A 90 -2.72 5.84 -4.98
C HIS A 90 -2.47 6.42 -6.38
N THR A 91 -1.38 6.02 -7.04
CA THR A 91 -1.14 6.42 -8.43
C THR A 91 -2.30 5.98 -9.33
N HIS A 92 -2.91 4.83 -9.03
CA HIS A 92 -4.08 4.30 -9.75
C HIS A 92 -5.31 4.23 -8.85
N SER A 93 -5.88 5.39 -8.54
CA SER A 93 -7.00 5.56 -7.61
C SER A 93 -8.29 4.82 -8.01
N GLN A 94 -8.44 4.53 -9.31
CA GLN A 94 -9.64 3.85 -9.85
C GLN A 94 -9.54 2.32 -9.79
N GLU A 95 -8.54 1.76 -9.13
CA GLU A 95 -8.43 0.31 -8.95
C GLU A 95 -9.49 -0.20 -7.96
N THR A 96 -10.10 -1.33 -8.35
CA THR A 96 -11.14 -2.03 -7.58
C THR A 96 -10.84 -3.52 -7.54
N PHE A 97 -11.54 -4.26 -6.70
CA PHE A 97 -11.41 -5.70 -6.54
C PHE A 97 -12.52 -6.44 -7.31
N ALA A 98 -12.40 -7.78 -7.43
CA ALA A 98 -13.35 -8.57 -8.22
C ALA A 98 -14.77 -8.54 -7.65
N ASP A 99 -14.90 -8.33 -6.35
CA ASP A 99 -16.15 -8.27 -5.59
C ASP A 99 -16.56 -6.83 -5.21
N SER A 100 -15.86 -5.81 -5.72
CA SER A 100 -16.20 -4.42 -5.48
C SER A 100 -17.57 -4.06 -6.05
N ARG A 101 -18.36 -3.37 -5.25
CA ARG A 101 -19.64 -2.81 -5.71
C ARG A 101 -19.40 -1.57 -6.57
N PRO A 102 -20.06 -1.42 -7.71
CA PRO A 102 -19.88 -0.26 -8.57
C PRO A 102 -20.20 1.06 -7.85
N GLY A 103 -19.25 1.99 -7.85
CA GLY A 103 -19.41 3.31 -7.27
C GLY A 103 -19.20 3.39 -5.75
N GLU A 104 -18.97 2.27 -5.06
CA GLU A 104 -18.66 2.24 -3.63
C GLU A 104 -17.18 2.50 -3.38
N ARG A 105 -16.86 3.68 -2.84
CA ARG A 105 -15.48 4.07 -2.53
C ARG A 105 -14.80 3.12 -1.55
N ALA A 106 -15.55 2.62 -0.56
CA ALA A 106 -15.04 1.68 0.43
C ALA A 106 -14.52 0.36 -0.18
N ASP A 107 -15.00 0.01 -1.39
CA ASP A 107 -14.62 -1.21 -2.08
C ASP A 107 -13.46 -0.99 -3.08
N THR A 108 -12.79 0.16 -3.01
CA THR A 108 -11.66 0.52 -3.89
C THR A 108 -10.33 0.48 -3.14
N VAL A 109 -9.22 0.66 -3.86
CA VAL A 109 -7.89 0.82 -3.24
C VAL A 109 -7.83 2.02 -2.29
N ILE A 110 -8.63 3.09 -2.54
CA ILE A 110 -8.73 4.23 -1.64
C ILE A 110 -9.41 3.82 -0.33
N GLY A 111 -10.50 3.04 -0.39
CA GLY A 111 -11.16 2.51 0.80
C GLY A 111 -10.22 1.60 1.62
N LEU A 112 -9.45 0.75 0.94
CA LEU A 112 -8.41 -0.05 1.59
C LEU A 112 -7.34 0.85 2.25
N GLY A 113 -7.00 1.98 1.63
CA GLY A 113 -6.10 2.98 2.21
C GLY A 113 -6.67 3.63 3.47
N ASP A 114 -7.98 3.92 3.50
CA ASP A 114 -8.66 4.43 4.70
C ASP A 114 -8.60 3.41 5.84
N ASP A 115 -8.84 2.12 5.55
CA ASP A 115 -8.76 1.05 6.55
C ASP A 115 -7.32 0.87 7.07
N LEU A 116 -6.33 0.95 6.18
CA LEU A 116 -4.91 0.88 6.55
C LEU A 116 -4.51 2.08 7.42
N GLN A 117 -4.93 3.30 7.07
CA GLN A 117 -4.72 4.49 7.89
C GLN A 117 -5.30 4.28 9.29
N GLU A 118 -6.57 3.88 9.37
CA GLU A 118 -7.24 3.64 10.66
C GLU A 118 -6.50 2.61 11.52
N LEU A 119 -6.02 1.52 10.89
CA LEU A 119 -5.26 0.48 11.56
C LEU A 119 -3.93 1.02 12.13
N LEU A 120 -3.17 1.75 11.31
CA LEU A 120 -1.87 2.31 11.69
C LEU A 120 -2.01 3.34 12.82
N GLU A 121 -3.04 4.19 12.75
CA GLU A 121 -3.28 5.20 13.77
C GLU A 121 -3.81 4.60 15.08
N LYS A 122 -4.82 3.72 15.02
CA LYS A 122 -5.49 3.21 16.22
C LYS A 122 -4.74 2.09 16.93
N GLN A 123 -4.07 1.21 16.18
CA GLN A 123 -3.38 0.06 16.78
C GLN A 123 -1.91 0.31 17.04
N TYR A 124 -1.26 1.09 16.17
CA TYR A 124 0.19 1.29 16.22
C TYR A 124 0.59 2.71 16.64
N GLY A 125 -0.36 3.66 16.67
CA GLY A 125 -0.12 5.01 17.15
C GLY A 125 0.69 5.90 16.20
N TYR A 126 0.82 5.51 14.93
CA TYR A 126 1.44 6.36 13.91
C TYR A 126 0.46 7.42 13.42
N GLU A 127 0.96 8.60 13.08
CA GLU A 127 0.18 9.59 12.35
C GLU A 127 0.37 9.37 10.85
N VAL A 128 -0.74 9.31 10.09
CA VAL A 128 -0.74 8.95 8.67
C VAL A 128 -1.33 10.07 7.83
N LEU A 129 -0.60 10.51 6.80
CA LEU A 129 -1.13 11.37 5.74
C LEU A 129 -1.64 10.48 4.61
N HIS A 130 -2.96 10.47 4.38
CA HIS A 130 -3.57 9.72 3.29
C HIS A 130 -4.03 10.67 2.18
N ILE A 131 -3.36 10.63 1.03
CA ILE A 131 -3.69 11.42 -0.17
C ILE A 131 -4.62 10.59 -1.04
N THR A 132 -5.86 11.07 -1.19
CA THR A 132 -6.91 10.37 -1.94
C THR A 132 -7.20 11.01 -3.30
N GLU A 133 -6.31 11.89 -3.79
CA GLU A 133 -6.41 12.52 -5.10
C GLU A 133 -6.34 11.48 -6.22
N ALA A 134 -7.17 11.68 -7.25
CA ALA A 134 -7.26 10.76 -8.39
C ALA A 134 -6.24 11.14 -9.48
N PHE A 135 -5.01 10.65 -9.35
CA PHE A 135 -3.92 10.94 -10.30
C PHE A 135 -4.11 10.27 -11.67
N ASP A 136 -4.88 9.21 -11.75
CA ASP A 136 -5.21 8.52 -13.00
C ASP A 136 -6.48 9.04 -13.69
N MET A 137 -7.05 10.16 -13.18
CA MET A 137 -8.21 10.82 -13.79
C MET A 137 -7.85 12.22 -14.29
N LYS A 138 -8.10 12.49 -15.58
CA LYS A 138 -7.90 13.81 -16.17
C LYS A 138 -9.17 14.24 -16.91
N GLU A 139 -9.74 15.38 -16.54
CA GLU A 139 -10.95 15.94 -17.16
C GLU A 139 -12.11 14.92 -17.27
N GLY A 140 -12.24 14.04 -16.24
CA GLY A 140 -13.25 12.99 -16.19
C GLY A 140 -12.92 11.72 -17.00
N CYS A 141 -11.75 11.65 -17.61
CA CYS A 141 -11.28 10.50 -18.38
C CYS A 141 -10.16 9.76 -17.64
N LEU A 142 -10.13 8.42 -17.75
CA LEU A 142 -9.08 7.60 -17.20
C LEU A 142 -7.78 7.71 -18.01
N GLU A 143 -6.70 8.18 -17.39
CA GLU A 143 -5.39 8.39 -18.02
C GLU A 143 -4.27 7.74 -17.17
N ARG A 144 -4.19 6.42 -17.17
CA ARG A 144 -3.25 5.67 -16.35
C ARG A 144 -1.77 5.86 -16.71
N SER A 145 -1.48 6.04 -18.01
CA SER A 145 -0.10 6.13 -18.52
C SER A 145 0.71 7.32 -17.97
N ARG A 146 0.03 8.37 -17.51
CA ARG A 146 0.63 9.59 -16.98
C ARG A 146 0.38 9.80 -15.49
N ALA A 147 -0.26 8.86 -14.83
CA ALA A 147 -0.67 8.98 -13.43
C ALA A 147 0.52 9.27 -12.50
N TYR A 148 1.66 8.61 -12.71
CA TYR A 148 2.90 8.89 -11.96
C TYR A 148 3.39 10.34 -12.14
N ASN A 149 3.33 10.89 -13.35
CA ASN A 149 3.73 12.26 -13.60
C ASN A 149 2.81 13.28 -12.90
N TYR A 150 1.55 12.92 -12.68
CA TYR A 150 0.62 13.76 -11.92
C TYR A 150 0.79 13.60 -10.41
N ALA A 151 1.10 12.41 -9.93
CA ALA A 151 1.35 12.14 -8.53
C ALA A 151 2.66 12.78 -8.02
N GLU A 152 3.75 12.70 -8.78
CA GLU A 152 5.09 13.13 -8.38
C GLU A 152 5.14 14.52 -7.74
N PRO A 153 4.61 15.61 -8.37
CA PRO A 153 4.70 16.94 -7.77
C PRO A 153 3.89 17.07 -6.48
N VAL A 154 2.77 16.35 -6.34
CA VAL A 154 1.94 16.38 -5.13
C VAL A 154 2.63 15.67 -3.99
N ILE A 155 3.20 14.49 -4.26
CA ILE A 155 3.93 13.70 -3.27
C ILE A 155 5.22 14.43 -2.84
N ALA A 156 5.95 15.04 -3.79
CA ALA A 156 7.14 15.84 -3.48
C ALA A 156 6.80 17.02 -2.56
N ALA A 157 5.71 17.75 -2.85
CA ALA A 157 5.24 18.85 -2.01
C ALA A 157 4.84 18.37 -0.60
N ALA A 158 4.14 17.25 -0.50
CA ALA A 158 3.76 16.67 0.79
C ALA A 158 4.98 16.27 1.64
N LEU A 159 6.03 15.71 1.02
CA LEU A 159 7.28 15.36 1.70
C LEU A 159 8.09 16.60 2.12
N GLU A 160 8.01 17.70 1.37
CA GLU A 160 8.61 18.98 1.75
C GLU A 160 7.86 19.63 2.93
N GLU A 161 6.53 19.58 2.92
CA GLU A 161 5.68 20.11 3.99
C GLU A 161 5.77 19.29 5.29
N HIS A 162 5.93 17.97 5.17
CA HIS A 162 5.96 17.04 6.30
C HIS A 162 7.28 16.25 6.35
N PRO A 163 8.38 16.86 6.81
CA PRO A 163 9.69 16.21 6.88
C PRO A 163 9.75 15.05 7.90
N SER A 164 8.72 14.87 8.71
CA SER A 164 8.52 13.73 9.61
C SER A 164 8.18 12.43 8.88
N ILE A 165 7.73 12.50 7.62
CA ILE A 165 7.40 11.31 6.82
C ILE A 165 8.66 10.52 6.50
N GLN A 166 8.68 9.26 6.89
CA GLN A 166 9.79 8.32 6.65
C GLN A 166 9.36 7.10 5.84
N VAL A 167 8.04 6.86 5.73
CA VAL A 167 7.48 5.77 4.94
C VAL A 167 6.50 6.34 3.93
N VAL A 168 6.66 5.93 2.67
CA VAL A 168 5.76 6.30 1.57
C VAL A 168 5.21 5.03 0.94
N ILE A 169 3.89 4.93 0.89
CA ILE A 169 3.17 3.76 0.37
C ILE A 169 2.34 4.20 -0.83
N ASP A 170 2.71 3.72 -2.03
CA ASP A 170 1.84 3.77 -3.20
C ASP A 170 0.99 2.49 -3.21
N LEU A 171 -0.25 2.60 -2.72
CA LEU A 171 -1.10 1.43 -2.49
C LEU A 171 -1.88 1.08 -3.74
N HIS A 172 -1.62 -0.10 -4.26
CA HIS A 172 -2.18 -0.68 -5.47
C HIS A 172 -2.93 -1.98 -5.19
N ARG A 173 -3.64 -2.41 -6.23
CA ARG A 173 -4.22 -3.75 -6.31
C ARG A 173 -3.30 -4.68 -7.09
#